data_292d3a33eabd135bee1251e52afbf3d9
#
_entry.id   292d3a33eabd135bee1251e52afbf3d9
#
_cell.length_a   1.000
_cell.length_b   1.000
_cell.length_c   1.000
_cell.angle_alpha   90.00
_cell.angle_beta   90.00
_cell.angle_gamma   90.00
#
_symmetry.space_group_name_H-M   'P 1'
#
loop_
_entity.id
_entity.type
_entity.pdbx_description
1 polymer ?
#
loop_
_entity_poly.entity_id
_entity_poly.type
_entity_poly.pdbx_seq_one_letter_code
_entity_poly.pdbx_strand_id
1 'polypeptide(L)'
;MEDEDRLYRLNGIAHVAGYIEEEPSRVITAVRRQQNMPLHDRIIPYLETASLYHLARLNSQWFWVDESLLSAFIERWRPETHTFHMPFGECTITLQDVAYQLGLPIDGAPVSGCLTEFENLMEHGRPAWVWFRELFGELPPQSKVKQMTVCYTWFHERFRVLPAYATDETVRVYTRAYILMLLSSQLFADKNANRVHLRWLPYLASLDDLGRYSWGSAALAWLYRCLCRGTNRNVVNLAGPLQLLQSWIFWRFPTLRPTGFDRFGFPLASRWAEFVPRNDAGAQRLVSARLALDRLRVHDFVWEPYSSTDVAAVIHPEILADEHRRLWTAVTSLIYFAAIEWHQVDRVLPQFGGVQHLPDGALNIDWLHTKDGRGGDRWFPTYYQEWHQLWKNRLQCSISGSEADCVD
;
A
#
# COMPACT_ATOMS: atom_id res chain seq x y z
N MET A 1 -25.17 10.26 -22.76
CA MET A 1 -25.01 11.44 -21.90
C MET A 1 -25.37 11.20 -20.45
N GLU A 2 -26.33 10.32 -20.11
CA GLU A 2 -26.63 9.98 -18.70
C GLU A 2 -25.58 9.08 -18.00
N ASP A 3 -24.70 8.41 -18.73
CA ASP A 3 -23.67 7.54 -18.15
C ASP A 3 -22.34 8.25 -17.85
N GLU A 4 -22.08 9.43 -18.41
CA GLU A 4 -20.85 10.19 -18.13
C GLU A 4 -20.81 10.70 -16.69
N ASP A 5 -21.93 11.07 -16.09
CA ASP A 5 -22.00 11.54 -14.71
C ASP A 5 -21.61 10.46 -13.68
N ARG A 6 -21.74 9.18 -14.04
CA ARG A 6 -21.34 8.05 -13.18
C ARG A 6 -19.83 7.80 -13.13
N LEU A 7 -19.08 8.31 -14.11
CA LEU A 7 -17.60 8.23 -14.12
C LEU A 7 -16.93 9.21 -13.15
N TYR A 8 -17.68 10.12 -12.53
CA TYR A 8 -17.16 11.23 -11.73
C TYR A 8 -17.59 11.14 -10.26
N ARG A 9 -17.34 10.00 -9.61
CA ARG A 9 -17.81 9.75 -8.24
C ARG A 9 -16.99 10.40 -7.13
N LEU A 10 -15.93 11.11 -7.43
CA LEU A 10 -15.08 11.76 -6.42
C LEU A 10 -15.59 13.17 -6.09
N ASN A 11 -16.62 13.31 -5.27
CA ASN A 11 -17.12 14.59 -4.76
C ASN A 11 -17.43 15.64 -5.85
N GLY A 12 -17.91 15.23 -7.00
CA GLY A 12 -18.16 16.10 -8.15
C GLY A 12 -16.90 16.58 -8.88
N ILE A 13 -15.75 15.98 -8.59
CA ILE A 13 -14.49 16.28 -9.30
C ILE A 13 -14.41 15.38 -10.53
N ALA A 14 -14.11 16.00 -11.70
CA ALA A 14 -14.00 15.27 -12.95
C ALA A 14 -12.88 14.22 -12.92
N HIS A 15 -13.22 13.00 -13.33
CA HIS A 15 -12.28 11.89 -13.46
C HIS A 15 -11.35 12.10 -14.66
N VAL A 16 -10.07 11.81 -14.51
CA VAL A 16 -9.07 11.98 -15.57
C VAL A 16 -9.38 11.14 -16.83
N ALA A 17 -10.10 10.03 -16.70
CA ALA A 17 -10.51 9.19 -17.82
C ALA A 17 -11.37 9.92 -18.86
N GLY A 18 -12.14 10.95 -18.47
CA GLY A 18 -12.90 11.78 -19.40
C GLY A 18 -12.03 12.59 -20.38
N TYR A 19 -10.72 12.59 -20.18
CA TYR A 19 -9.74 13.36 -20.97
C TYR A 19 -8.69 12.47 -21.64
N ILE A 20 -8.91 11.17 -21.68
CA ILE A 20 -7.91 10.19 -22.17
C ILE A 20 -7.63 10.31 -23.67
N GLU A 21 -8.58 10.86 -24.43
CA GLU A 21 -8.44 11.12 -25.88
C GLU A 21 -7.73 12.44 -26.17
N GLU A 22 -7.59 13.31 -25.18
CA GLU A 22 -6.90 14.58 -25.31
C GLU A 22 -5.38 14.42 -25.14
N GLU A 23 -4.62 15.44 -25.54
CA GLU A 23 -3.21 15.50 -25.19
C GLU A 23 -3.03 15.43 -23.66
N PRO A 24 -2.05 14.67 -23.15
CA PRO A 24 -1.84 14.55 -21.71
C PRO A 24 -1.62 15.92 -21.05
N SER A 25 -2.53 16.33 -20.19
CA SER A 25 -2.40 17.56 -19.41
C SER A 25 -1.40 17.42 -18.26
N ARG A 26 -1.04 16.17 -17.90
CA ARG A 26 -0.06 15.85 -16.84
C ARG A 26 0.54 14.47 -17.03
N VAL A 27 1.75 14.30 -16.52
CA VAL A 27 2.31 13.01 -16.12
C VAL A 27 2.40 13.05 -14.59
N ILE A 28 1.88 12.05 -13.91
CA ILE A 28 1.88 12.04 -12.45
C ILE A 28 3.30 11.79 -11.94
N THR A 29 3.74 12.59 -10.98
CA THR A 29 5.06 12.45 -10.37
C THR A 29 5.00 11.53 -9.16
N ALA A 30 5.87 10.54 -9.11
CA ALA A 30 6.00 9.62 -7.99
C ALA A 30 6.70 10.31 -6.80
N VAL A 31 5.98 10.49 -5.70
CA VAL A 31 6.54 11.08 -4.49
C VAL A 31 7.14 9.98 -3.63
N ARG A 32 8.46 9.86 -3.68
CA ARG A 32 9.21 8.83 -2.95
C ARG A 32 10.53 9.39 -2.42
N ARG A 33 10.94 8.85 -1.28
CA ARG A 33 12.29 9.07 -0.75
C ARG A 33 12.87 7.75 -0.27
N GLN A 34 14.12 7.53 -0.59
CA GLN A 34 14.85 6.42 -0.02
C GLN A 34 15.08 6.68 1.47
N GLN A 35 14.92 5.65 2.29
CA GLN A 35 15.16 5.74 3.71
C GLN A 35 16.63 6.03 4.03
N ASN A 36 17.57 5.48 3.24
CA ASN A 36 19.04 5.63 3.37
C ASN A 36 19.58 5.26 4.77
N MET A 37 18.87 4.45 5.51
CA MET A 37 19.36 3.90 6.79
C MET A 37 19.85 2.48 6.56
N PRO A 38 21.12 2.18 6.83
CA PRO A 38 21.66 0.84 6.65
C PRO A 38 20.95 -0.13 7.61
N LEU A 39 20.65 -1.32 7.09
CA LEU A 39 20.12 -2.40 7.91
C LEU A 39 21.25 -3.03 8.71
N HIS A 40 21.18 -2.95 10.03
CA HIS A 40 22.17 -3.54 10.93
C HIS A 40 21.68 -4.92 11.40
N ASP A 41 22.58 -5.91 11.49
CA ASP A 41 22.24 -7.29 11.86
C ASP A 41 21.48 -7.39 13.19
N ARG A 42 21.81 -6.55 14.17
CA ARG A 42 21.11 -6.52 15.47
C ARG A 42 19.66 -6.01 15.40
N ILE A 43 19.25 -5.36 14.29
CA ILE A 43 17.89 -4.90 14.04
C ILE A 43 17.04 -6.00 13.38
N ILE A 44 17.66 -6.90 12.62
CA ILE A 44 16.98 -7.95 11.86
C ILE A 44 16.00 -8.76 12.71
N PRO A 45 16.35 -9.28 13.89
CA PRO A 45 15.41 -10.09 14.68
C PRO A 45 14.11 -9.36 15.05
N TYR A 46 14.19 -8.05 15.30
CA TYR A 46 13.00 -7.23 15.56
C TYR A 46 12.14 -7.04 14.30
N LEU A 47 12.76 -6.93 13.13
CA LEU A 47 12.03 -6.85 11.86
C LEU A 47 11.35 -8.18 11.51
N GLU A 48 11.98 -9.31 11.82
CA GLU A 48 11.39 -10.63 11.66
C GLU A 48 10.17 -10.78 12.59
N THR A 49 10.31 -10.44 13.87
CA THR A 49 9.18 -10.42 14.83
C THR A 49 8.05 -9.48 14.39
N ALA A 50 8.38 -8.34 13.79
CA ALA A 50 7.41 -7.38 13.28
C ALA A 50 6.79 -7.79 11.92
N SER A 51 7.26 -8.88 11.30
CA SER A 51 6.90 -9.30 9.92
C SER A 51 7.19 -8.21 8.86
N LEU A 52 8.23 -7.41 9.08
CA LEU A 52 8.68 -6.32 8.20
C LEU A 52 10.05 -6.57 7.55
N TYR A 53 10.68 -7.73 7.80
CA TYR A 53 12.01 -8.01 7.30
C TYR A 53 12.08 -8.04 5.76
N HIS A 54 11.08 -8.64 5.11
CA HIS A 54 11.03 -8.67 3.65
C HIS A 54 10.91 -7.27 3.04
N LEU A 55 10.12 -6.39 3.66
CA LEU A 55 10.03 -4.99 3.26
C LEU A 55 11.37 -4.24 3.45
N ALA A 56 12.08 -4.51 4.55
CA ALA A 56 13.40 -3.94 4.78
C ALA A 56 14.42 -4.37 3.72
N ARG A 57 14.36 -5.62 3.25
CA ARG A 57 15.18 -6.10 2.12
C ARG A 57 14.87 -5.36 0.83
N LEU A 58 13.59 -5.10 0.53
CA LEU A 58 13.21 -4.29 -0.63
C LEU A 58 13.73 -2.85 -0.54
N ASN A 59 13.82 -2.29 0.68
CA ASN A 59 14.35 -0.95 0.90
C ASN A 59 15.88 -0.85 0.73
N SER A 60 16.60 -1.96 0.64
CA SER A 60 18.08 -1.95 0.47
C SER A 60 18.53 -1.34 -0.85
N GLN A 61 17.65 -1.29 -1.85
CA GLN A 61 17.93 -0.74 -3.17
C GLN A 61 16.91 0.34 -3.54
N TRP A 62 17.33 1.32 -4.35
CA TRP A 62 16.44 2.32 -4.88
C TRP A 62 15.57 1.70 -5.96
N PHE A 63 14.27 1.94 -5.87
CA PHE A 63 13.29 1.49 -6.83
C PHE A 63 12.82 2.67 -7.70
N TRP A 64 13.13 2.62 -8.99
CA TRP A 64 12.69 3.62 -9.96
C TRP A 64 11.26 3.34 -10.43
N VAL A 65 10.49 4.39 -10.58
CA VAL A 65 9.09 4.33 -11.02
C VAL A 65 8.95 4.86 -12.45
N ASP A 66 8.27 4.12 -13.31
CA ASP A 66 7.86 4.59 -14.62
C ASP A 66 6.58 5.43 -14.49
N GLU A 67 6.76 6.73 -14.29
CA GLU A 67 5.66 7.67 -14.04
C GLU A 67 4.66 7.74 -15.19
N SER A 68 5.11 7.60 -16.43
CA SER A 68 4.24 7.60 -17.61
C SER A 68 3.36 6.35 -17.65
N LEU A 69 3.93 5.18 -17.38
CA LEU A 69 3.19 3.92 -17.30
C LEU A 69 2.16 3.97 -16.17
N LEU A 70 2.58 4.39 -14.97
CA LEU A 70 1.67 4.50 -13.83
C LEU A 70 0.53 5.50 -14.11
N SER A 71 0.82 6.61 -14.79
CA SER A 71 -0.20 7.59 -15.18
C SER A 71 -1.27 6.96 -16.07
N ALA A 72 -0.88 6.15 -17.05
CA ALA A 72 -1.82 5.44 -17.92
C ALA A 72 -2.71 4.45 -17.16
N PHE A 73 -2.15 3.76 -16.16
CA PHE A 73 -2.94 2.87 -15.29
C PHE A 73 -3.92 3.64 -14.41
N ILE A 74 -3.52 4.78 -13.83
CA ILE A 74 -4.39 5.62 -13.00
C ILE A 74 -5.60 6.12 -13.81
N GLU A 75 -5.43 6.43 -15.08
CA GLU A 75 -6.51 6.81 -15.97
C GLU A 75 -7.56 5.70 -16.17
N ARG A 76 -7.18 4.44 -15.95
CA ARG A 76 -8.06 3.26 -16.01
C ARG A 76 -8.66 2.87 -14.65
N TRP A 77 -8.18 3.44 -13.55
CA TRP A 77 -8.68 3.15 -12.22
C TRP A 77 -10.10 3.65 -12.01
N ARG A 78 -10.96 2.85 -11.40
CA ARG A 78 -12.33 3.24 -11.04
C ARG A 78 -12.50 3.19 -9.51
N PRO A 79 -12.66 4.36 -8.87
CA PRO A 79 -12.85 4.44 -7.43
C PRO A 79 -14.06 3.68 -6.91
N GLU A 80 -15.12 3.58 -7.70
CA GLU A 80 -16.37 2.91 -7.34
C GLU A 80 -16.25 1.39 -7.24
N THR A 81 -15.30 0.79 -7.95
CA THR A 81 -15.08 -0.66 -7.98
C THR A 81 -13.71 -1.08 -7.45
N HIS A 82 -12.79 -0.12 -7.24
CA HIS A 82 -11.38 -0.37 -6.91
C HIS A 82 -10.69 -1.32 -7.91
N THR A 83 -11.01 -1.15 -9.19
CA THR A 83 -10.46 -1.93 -10.29
C THR A 83 -9.95 -1.04 -11.42
N PHE A 84 -9.02 -1.58 -12.19
CA PHE A 84 -8.62 -1.02 -13.49
C PHE A 84 -9.56 -1.58 -14.55
N HIS A 85 -10.16 -0.68 -15.35
CA HIS A 85 -10.99 -1.06 -16.49
C HIS A 85 -10.14 -1.14 -17.74
N MET A 86 -9.91 -2.35 -18.21
CA MET A 86 -9.11 -2.67 -19.39
C MET A 86 -10.01 -3.16 -20.53
N PRO A 87 -9.53 -3.18 -21.81
CA PRO A 87 -10.34 -3.66 -22.92
C PRO A 87 -10.85 -5.09 -22.77
N PHE A 88 -10.17 -5.91 -21.98
CA PHE A 88 -10.53 -7.30 -21.72
C PHE A 88 -11.39 -7.52 -20.45
N GLY A 89 -11.68 -6.46 -19.68
CA GLY A 89 -12.44 -6.51 -18.44
C GLY A 89 -11.75 -5.83 -17.27
N GLU A 90 -12.23 -6.14 -16.08
CA GLU A 90 -11.70 -5.59 -14.83
C GLU A 90 -10.53 -6.41 -14.29
N CYS A 91 -9.54 -5.73 -13.73
CA CYS A 91 -8.45 -6.33 -12.94
C CYS A 91 -8.05 -5.41 -11.79
N THR A 92 -7.47 -5.96 -10.74
CA THR A 92 -7.03 -5.16 -9.59
C THR A 92 -5.86 -5.79 -8.86
N ILE A 93 -5.22 -4.99 -8.00
CA ILE A 93 -4.23 -5.48 -7.05
C ILE A 93 -4.98 -6.05 -5.85
N THR A 94 -4.64 -7.27 -5.44
CA THR A 94 -5.33 -7.99 -4.37
C THR A 94 -4.43 -8.23 -3.17
N LEU A 95 -5.01 -8.73 -2.08
CA LEU A 95 -4.21 -9.17 -0.91
C LEU A 95 -3.22 -10.29 -1.26
N GLN A 96 -3.57 -11.16 -2.24
CA GLN A 96 -2.62 -12.13 -2.77
C GLN A 96 -1.38 -11.44 -3.37
N ASP A 97 -1.59 -10.43 -4.21
CA ASP A 97 -0.48 -9.69 -4.83
C ASP A 97 0.40 -9.03 -3.76
N VAL A 98 -0.20 -8.43 -2.72
CA VAL A 98 0.57 -7.83 -1.62
C VAL A 98 1.46 -8.83 -0.92
N ALA A 99 0.92 -10.02 -0.59
CA ALA A 99 1.66 -11.07 0.09
C ALA A 99 2.86 -11.55 -0.75
N TYR A 100 2.65 -11.82 -2.03
CA TYR A 100 3.71 -12.30 -2.93
C TYR A 100 4.72 -11.22 -3.30
N GLN A 101 4.26 -10.00 -3.58
CA GLN A 101 5.12 -8.93 -4.08
C GLN A 101 5.95 -8.27 -2.98
N LEU A 102 5.38 -8.05 -1.80
CA LEU A 102 6.05 -7.34 -0.71
C LEU A 102 6.46 -8.23 0.47
N GLY A 103 5.95 -9.47 0.55
CA GLY A 103 6.20 -10.35 1.68
C GLY A 103 5.61 -9.82 3.00
N LEU A 104 4.48 -9.13 2.94
CA LEU A 104 3.82 -8.56 4.10
C LEU A 104 2.67 -9.45 4.60
N PRO A 105 2.43 -9.53 5.92
CA PRO A 105 1.27 -10.19 6.46
C PRO A 105 0.00 -9.47 6.02
N ILE A 106 -0.95 -10.23 5.52
CA ILE A 106 -2.26 -9.73 5.06
C ILE A 106 -3.37 -10.01 6.05
N ASP A 107 -3.10 -10.82 7.06
CA ASP A 107 -3.98 -11.10 8.20
C ASP A 107 -3.50 -10.39 9.47
N GLY A 108 -4.38 -10.28 10.46
CA GLY A 108 -4.08 -9.68 11.75
C GLY A 108 -4.98 -8.51 12.14
N ALA A 109 -4.55 -7.77 13.15
CA ALA A 109 -5.25 -6.56 13.59
C ALA A 109 -5.14 -5.44 12.54
N PRO A 110 -6.19 -4.64 12.33
CA PRO A 110 -6.13 -3.53 11.40
C PRO A 110 -5.18 -2.44 11.91
N VAL A 111 -4.51 -1.75 11.00
CA VAL A 111 -3.72 -0.55 11.32
C VAL A 111 -4.68 0.63 11.43
N SER A 112 -5.10 0.94 12.64
CA SER A 112 -6.14 1.93 12.93
C SER A 112 -5.82 2.74 14.19
N GLY A 113 -6.58 3.78 14.43
CA GLY A 113 -6.43 4.66 15.58
C GLY A 113 -6.44 6.15 15.21
N CYS A 114 -6.49 7.02 16.19
CA CYS A 114 -6.37 8.47 16.00
C CYS A 114 -5.41 9.09 17.03
N LEU A 115 -4.95 10.30 16.73
CA LEU A 115 -4.01 11.01 17.61
C LEU A 115 -4.61 11.39 18.96
N THR A 116 -5.91 11.62 19.03
CA THR A 116 -6.60 11.95 20.28
C THR A 116 -6.58 10.83 21.28
N GLU A 117 -6.49 9.57 20.85
CA GLU A 117 -6.27 8.46 21.78
C GLU A 117 -4.90 8.46 22.43
N PHE A 118 -3.92 9.12 21.85
CA PHE A 118 -2.65 9.32 22.54
C PHE A 118 -2.83 10.11 23.83
N GLU A 119 -3.74 11.08 23.82
CA GLU A 119 -4.06 11.84 25.01
C GLU A 119 -4.84 11.01 26.03
N ASN A 120 -5.73 10.12 25.54
CA ASN A 120 -6.58 9.25 26.36
C ASN A 120 -5.88 7.96 26.84
N LEU A 121 -5.04 7.35 26.00
CA LEU A 121 -4.22 6.18 26.37
C LEU A 121 -3.12 6.54 27.37
N MET A 122 -2.83 7.81 27.48
CA MET A 122 -1.91 8.32 28.47
C MET A 122 -2.68 8.71 29.72
N GLU A 123 -3.09 7.73 30.49
CA GLU A 123 -3.89 7.82 31.73
C GLU A 123 -3.51 8.95 32.69
N HIS A 124 -2.51 9.74 32.42
CA HIS A 124 -2.02 10.83 33.26
C HIS A 124 -1.57 12.06 32.45
N GLY A 125 -2.14 12.28 31.26
CA GLY A 125 -1.86 13.49 30.48
C GLY A 125 -0.42 13.62 29.98
N ARG A 126 0.23 12.49 29.62
CA ARG A 126 1.55 12.54 28.99
C ARG A 126 1.44 13.16 27.59
N PRO A 127 2.01 14.33 27.34
CA PRO A 127 2.04 14.86 25.99
C PRO A 127 2.73 13.88 25.02
N ALA A 128 2.26 13.77 23.78
CA ALA A 128 2.84 12.89 22.79
C ALA A 128 4.37 13.05 22.63
N TRP A 129 4.88 14.24 22.87
CA TRP A 129 6.32 14.53 22.85
C TRP A 129 7.08 13.95 24.04
N VAL A 130 6.45 13.77 25.20
CA VAL A 130 7.08 13.06 26.34
C VAL A 130 7.22 11.59 25.97
N TRP A 131 6.17 11.00 25.40
CA TRP A 131 6.23 9.61 24.93
C TRP A 131 7.26 9.43 23.80
N PHE A 132 7.32 10.38 22.86
CA PHE A 132 8.36 10.38 21.83
C PHE A 132 9.77 10.31 22.46
N ARG A 133 10.05 11.16 23.45
CA ARG A 133 11.35 11.16 24.15
C ARG A 133 11.63 9.83 24.87
N GLU A 134 10.62 9.22 25.48
CA GLU A 134 10.77 7.90 26.12
C GLU A 134 11.14 6.81 25.10
N LEU A 135 10.56 6.83 23.90
CA LEU A 135 10.81 5.82 22.86
C LEU A 135 12.11 6.04 22.08
N PHE A 136 12.52 7.28 21.88
CA PHE A 136 13.68 7.64 21.04
C PHE A 136 14.86 8.23 21.83
N GLY A 137 14.73 8.45 23.12
CA GLY A 137 15.78 8.96 24.00
C GLY A 137 15.93 10.48 24.02
N GLU A 138 15.51 11.18 22.96
CA GLU A 138 15.61 12.64 22.84
C GLU A 138 14.49 13.24 21.98
N LEU A 139 14.39 14.55 22.01
CA LEU A 139 13.43 15.32 21.19
C LEU A 139 14.14 15.96 19.98
N PRO A 140 13.48 16.02 18.82
CA PRO A 140 13.98 16.77 17.68
C PRO A 140 13.95 18.28 17.99
N PRO A 141 14.86 19.06 17.41
CA PRO A 141 14.82 20.51 17.53
C PRO A 141 13.56 21.07 16.85
N GLN A 142 13.07 22.20 17.33
CA GLN A 142 11.83 22.83 16.85
C GLN A 142 11.82 23.07 15.33
N SER A 143 12.98 23.33 14.73
CA SER A 143 13.11 23.51 13.28
C SER A 143 12.82 22.24 12.46
N LYS A 144 12.90 21.06 13.06
CA LYS A 144 12.61 19.76 12.44
C LYS A 144 11.18 19.28 12.70
N VAL A 145 10.43 19.98 13.54
CA VAL A 145 9.06 19.65 13.95
C VAL A 145 8.06 20.52 13.21
N LYS A 146 6.94 19.94 12.81
CA LYS A 146 5.76 20.66 12.30
C LYS A 146 4.52 19.92 12.75
N GLN A 147 3.73 20.55 13.65
CA GLN A 147 2.58 19.88 14.27
C GLN A 147 3.01 18.50 14.89
N MET A 148 2.33 17.42 14.57
CA MET A 148 2.59 16.07 15.05
C MET A 148 3.50 15.28 14.08
N THR A 149 4.46 15.96 13.42
CA THR A 149 5.38 15.33 12.47
C THR A 149 6.82 15.79 12.65
N VAL A 150 7.76 14.90 12.30
CA VAL A 150 9.21 15.15 12.36
C VAL A 150 9.84 14.92 10.98
N CYS A 151 10.80 15.75 10.57
CA CYS A 151 11.52 15.58 9.30
C CYS A 151 12.33 14.28 9.26
N TYR A 152 12.33 13.59 8.11
CA TYR A 152 13.20 12.42 7.85
C TYR A 152 14.67 12.72 8.09
N THR A 153 15.12 13.93 7.75
CA THR A 153 16.53 14.32 7.91
C THR A 153 17.00 14.21 9.36
N TRP A 154 16.15 14.52 10.34
CA TRP A 154 16.51 14.38 11.73
C TRP A 154 16.70 12.90 12.13
N PHE A 155 15.76 12.02 11.73
CA PHE A 155 15.90 10.58 11.97
C PHE A 155 17.16 10.02 11.33
N HIS A 156 17.42 10.42 10.09
CA HIS A 156 18.59 10.00 9.36
C HIS A 156 19.89 10.49 10.00
N GLU A 157 19.97 11.77 10.38
CA GLU A 157 21.13 12.35 11.05
C GLU A 157 21.41 11.66 12.39
N ARG A 158 20.35 11.30 13.13
CA ARG A 158 20.45 10.79 14.50
C ARG A 158 20.59 9.28 14.60
N PHE A 159 19.90 8.51 13.77
CA PHE A 159 19.76 7.06 13.91
C PHE A 159 20.35 6.23 12.76
N ARG A 160 21.05 6.86 11.83
CA ARG A 160 21.61 6.15 10.68
C ARG A 160 22.66 5.11 11.07
N VAL A 161 23.47 5.40 12.05
CA VAL A 161 24.60 4.55 12.44
C VAL A 161 24.42 4.08 13.88
N LEU A 162 24.20 2.78 14.05
CA LEU A 162 24.13 2.16 15.36
C LEU A 162 25.53 2.18 16.00
N PRO A 163 25.69 2.67 17.26
CA PRO A 163 26.97 2.65 17.95
C PRO A 163 27.53 1.22 18.11
N ALA A 164 28.84 1.06 17.97
CA ALA A 164 29.50 -0.26 18.02
C ALA A 164 29.23 -1.04 19.32
N TYR A 165 29.11 -0.34 20.45
CA TYR A 165 28.86 -0.91 21.76
C TYR A 165 27.46 -0.59 22.29
N ALA A 166 26.47 -0.54 21.36
CA ALA A 166 25.08 -0.27 21.73
C ALA A 166 24.55 -1.32 22.70
N THR A 167 23.90 -0.87 23.77
CA THR A 167 23.14 -1.73 24.67
C THR A 167 21.87 -2.24 23.94
N ASP A 168 21.21 -3.25 24.49
CA ASP A 168 19.97 -3.76 23.90
C ASP A 168 18.87 -2.68 23.87
N GLU A 169 18.80 -1.83 24.89
CA GLU A 169 17.86 -0.70 24.86
C GLU A 169 18.22 0.31 23.76
N THR A 170 19.49 0.59 23.54
CA THR A 170 19.93 1.43 22.41
C THR A 170 19.53 0.80 21.07
N VAL A 171 19.71 -0.52 20.91
CA VAL A 171 19.27 -1.24 19.72
C VAL A 171 17.77 -1.11 19.50
N ARG A 172 16.96 -1.23 20.56
CA ARG A 172 15.51 -1.05 20.50
C ARG A 172 15.13 0.36 20.04
N VAL A 173 15.80 1.39 20.54
CA VAL A 173 15.61 2.80 20.10
C VAL A 173 15.89 2.93 18.61
N TYR A 174 17.02 2.43 18.14
CA TYR A 174 17.40 2.48 16.72
C TYR A 174 16.46 1.64 15.85
N THR A 175 15.98 0.52 16.35
CA THR A 175 14.97 -0.32 15.68
C THR A 175 13.66 0.44 15.49
N ARG A 176 13.17 1.14 16.51
CA ARG A 176 11.97 2.00 16.41
C ARG A 176 12.13 3.05 15.32
N ALA A 177 13.29 3.72 15.30
CA ALA A 177 13.58 4.73 14.27
C ALA A 177 13.63 4.11 12.87
N TYR A 178 14.28 2.95 12.71
CA TYR A 178 14.36 2.24 11.44
C TYR A 178 12.96 1.84 10.94
N ILE A 179 12.13 1.22 11.78
CA ILE A 179 10.77 0.80 11.43
C ILE A 179 9.90 2.02 11.08
N LEU A 180 9.96 3.09 11.86
CA LEU A 180 9.22 4.31 11.60
C LEU A 180 9.55 4.91 10.23
N MET A 181 10.83 4.96 9.90
CA MET A 181 11.31 5.43 8.60
C MET A 181 10.90 4.48 7.47
N LEU A 182 10.99 3.17 7.69
CA LEU A 182 10.61 2.14 6.71
C LEU A 182 9.12 2.24 6.36
N LEU A 183 8.24 2.26 7.36
CA LEU A 183 6.79 2.38 7.15
C LEU A 183 6.43 3.69 6.44
N SER A 184 7.02 4.81 6.88
CA SER A 184 6.71 6.13 6.35
C SER A 184 7.25 6.36 4.93
N SER A 185 8.33 5.70 4.53
CA SER A 185 8.93 5.87 3.21
C SER A 185 8.48 4.85 2.18
N GLN A 186 8.26 3.59 2.58
CA GLN A 186 7.97 2.49 1.65
C GLN A 186 6.49 2.21 1.47
N LEU A 187 5.71 2.24 2.54
CA LEU A 187 4.29 1.86 2.49
C LEU A 187 3.36 3.08 2.55
N PHE A 188 3.60 3.98 3.50
CA PHE A 188 2.65 5.00 3.90
C PHE A 188 3.16 6.42 3.65
N ALA A 189 3.98 6.59 2.62
CA ALA A 189 4.41 7.90 2.17
C ALA A 189 3.19 8.76 1.81
N ASP A 190 3.22 10.00 2.30
CA ASP A 190 2.27 11.03 1.91
C ASP A 190 2.77 11.79 0.66
N LYS A 191 1.99 12.76 0.21
CA LYS A 191 2.33 13.60 -0.95
C LYS A 191 3.64 14.40 -0.82
N ASN A 192 4.22 14.51 0.36
CA ASN A 192 5.47 15.22 0.61
C ASN A 192 6.66 14.27 0.83
N ALA A 193 6.40 13.03 1.28
CA ALA A 193 7.37 11.95 1.54
C ALA A 193 8.66 12.42 2.26
N ASN A 194 8.54 13.34 3.22
CA ASN A 194 9.70 13.91 3.90
C ASN A 194 9.55 14.02 5.42
N ARG A 195 8.44 13.52 5.96
CA ARG A 195 8.15 13.58 7.39
C ARG A 195 7.53 12.29 7.89
N VAL A 196 7.89 11.90 9.11
CA VAL A 196 7.21 10.85 9.87
C VAL A 196 6.14 11.46 10.76
N HIS A 197 5.08 10.71 11.04
CA HIS A 197 3.97 11.16 11.86
C HIS A 197 3.98 10.47 13.23
N LEU A 198 3.68 11.20 14.30
CA LEU A 198 3.64 10.67 15.67
C LEU A 198 2.53 9.62 15.89
N ARG A 199 1.57 9.49 14.96
CA ARG A 199 0.54 8.42 15.02
C ARG A 199 1.11 7.01 15.14
N TRP A 200 2.39 6.82 14.79
CA TRP A 200 3.08 5.54 14.87
C TRP A 200 3.61 5.19 16.26
N LEU A 201 3.64 6.15 17.21
CA LEU A 201 4.18 5.90 18.55
C LEU A 201 3.52 4.72 19.29
N PRO A 202 2.18 4.51 19.26
CA PRO A 202 1.56 3.35 19.91
C PRO A 202 2.06 2.02 19.38
N TYR A 203 2.32 1.95 18.06
CA TYR A 203 2.84 0.75 17.41
C TYR A 203 4.29 0.49 17.81
N LEU A 204 5.10 1.54 17.90
CA LEU A 204 6.52 1.46 18.24
C LEU A 204 6.78 1.27 19.72
N ALA A 205 5.80 1.55 20.58
CA ALA A 205 5.91 1.35 22.01
C ALA A 205 6.15 -0.13 22.37
N SER A 206 5.51 -1.05 21.63
CA SER A 206 5.66 -2.50 21.81
C SER A 206 6.18 -3.13 20.53
N LEU A 207 7.50 -3.21 20.39
CA LEU A 207 8.15 -3.81 19.21
C LEU A 207 7.77 -5.29 19.03
N ASP A 208 7.55 -6.00 20.14
CA ASP A 208 7.25 -7.43 20.14
C ASP A 208 5.82 -7.73 19.61
N ASP A 209 4.93 -6.74 19.64
CA ASP A 209 3.55 -6.85 19.19
C ASP A 209 3.33 -6.43 17.73
N LEU A 210 4.36 -5.92 17.05
CA LEU A 210 4.23 -5.39 15.68
C LEU A 210 3.79 -6.44 14.66
N GLY A 211 4.18 -7.69 14.87
CA GLY A 211 3.80 -8.81 13.99
C GLY A 211 2.32 -9.17 13.99
N ARG A 212 1.54 -8.65 14.96
CA ARG A 212 0.09 -8.90 15.02
C ARG A 212 -0.74 -8.09 14.04
N TYR A 213 -0.14 -7.07 13.40
CA TYR A 213 -0.86 -6.17 12.51
C TYR A 213 -0.83 -6.65 11.06
N SER A 214 -1.94 -6.44 10.37
CA SER A 214 -2.06 -6.67 8.93
C SER A 214 -1.45 -5.52 8.13
N TRP A 215 -0.13 -5.49 8.06
CA TRP A 215 0.61 -4.45 7.32
C TRP A 215 0.25 -4.45 5.83
N GLY A 216 0.01 -5.64 5.27
CA GLY A 216 -0.34 -5.80 3.86
C GLY A 216 -1.71 -5.23 3.52
N SER A 217 -2.74 -5.48 4.34
CA SER A 217 -4.06 -4.92 4.09
C SER A 217 -4.08 -3.40 4.23
N ALA A 218 -3.34 -2.87 5.21
CA ALA A 218 -3.18 -1.42 5.37
C ALA A 218 -2.43 -0.78 4.19
N ALA A 219 -1.38 -1.45 3.68
CA ALA A 219 -0.66 -0.98 2.50
C ALA A 219 -1.56 -0.95 1.26
N LEU A 220 -2.41 -1.97 1.06
CA LEU A 220 -3.36 -2.01 -0.04
C LEU A 220 -4.44 -0.93 0.11
N ALA A 221 -4.99 -0.73 1.32
CA ALA A 221 -5.93 0.36 1.60
C ALA A 221 -5.35 1.73 1.22
N TRP A 222 -4.11 1.97 1.61
CA TRP A 222 -3.44 3.23 1.29
C TRP A 222 -3.16 3.37 -0.21
N LEU A 223 -2.76 2.30 -0.89
CA LEU A 223 -2.59 2.32 -2.34
C LEU A 223 -3.90 2.64 -3.05
N TYR A 224 -5.00 1.98 -2.69
CA TYR A 224 -6.31 2.25 -3.27
C TYR A 224 -6.74 3.71 -3.07
N ARG A 225 -6.56 4.24 -1.84
CA ARG A 225 -6.81 5.65 -1.56
C ARG A 225 -5.97 6.58 -2.43
N CYS A 226 -4.70 6.26 -2.64
CA CYS A 226 -3.81 7.06 -3.49
C CYS A 226 -4.23 6.98 -4.96
N LEU A 227 -4.63 5.81 -5.45
CA LEU A 227 -5.15 5.63 -6.81
C LEU A 227 -6.45 6.42 -7.02
N CYS A 228 -7.41 6.31 -6.09
CA CYS A 228 -8.66 7.09 -6.15
C CYS A 228 -8.40 8.59 -6.20
N ARG A 229 -7.46 9.10 -5.38
CA ARG A 229 -7.05 10.52 -5.44
C ARG A 229 -6.35 10.85 -6.75
N GLY A 230 -5.55 9.92 -7.27
CA GLY A 230 -4.83 10.08 -8.53
C GLY A 230 -5.75 10.24 -9.75
N THR A 231 -7.00 9.76 -9.69
CA THR A 231 -7.98 9.95 -10.78
C THR A 231 -8.46 11.39 -10.94
N ASN A 232 -8.28 12.23 -9.93
CA ASN A 232 -8.53 13.66 -10.07
C ASN A 232 -7.47 14.31 -10.98
N ARG A 233 -7.90 14.91 -12.09
CA ARG A 233 -7.00 15.54 -13.08
C ARG A 233 -6.07 16.61 -12.50
N ASN A 234 -6.45 17.25 -11.39
CA ASN A 234 -5.67 18.30 -10.74
C ASN A 234 -4.59 17.75 -9.77
N VAL A 235 -4.59 16.45 -9.51
CA VAL A 235 -3.59 15.80 -8.66
C VAL A 235 -2.40 15.41 -9.53
N VAL A 236 -1.24 16.01 -9.26
CA VAL A 236 0.00 15.81 -10.03
C VAL A 236 0.99 14.87 -9.34
N ASN A 237 0.75 14.53 -8.07
CA ASN A 237 1.65 13.70 -7.27
C ASN A 237 0.96 12.43 -6.81
N LEU A 238 1.60 11.29 -7.01
CA LEU A 238 1.18 9.99 -6.51
C LEU A 238 2.10 9.54 -5.36
N ALA A 239 1.51 9.14 -4.26
CA ALA A 239 2.17 8.55 -3.10
C ALA A 239 1.73 7.10 -2.90
N GLY A 240 2.17 6.47 -1.81
CA GLY A 240 1.82 5.10 -1.45
C GLY A 240 2.87 4.07 -1.85
N PRO A 241 2.58 2.78 -1.74
CA PRO A 241 3.49 1.69 -2.05
C PRO A 241 3.62 1.45 -3.57
N LEU A 242 4.24 2.40 -4.28
CA LEU A 242 4.33 2.38 -5.75
C LEU A 242 5.17 1.21 -6.28
N GLN A 243 6.04 0.65 -5.46
CA GLN A 243 6.76 -0.57 -5.79
C GLN A 243 5.80 -1.76 -5.98
N LEU A 244 4.76 -1.85 -5.15
CA LEU A 244 3.69 -2.85 -5.31
C LEU A 244 2.98 -2.66 -6.64
N LEU A 245 2.52 -1.44 -6.93
CA LEU A 245 1.79 -1.14 -8.17
C LEU A 245 2.60 -1.49 -9.42
N GLN A 246 3.84 -1.00 -9.52
CA GLN A 246 4.66 -1.24 -10.71
C GLN A 246 5.06 -2.70 -10.84
N SER A 247 5.43 -3.35 -9.73
CA SER A 247 5.76 -4.78 -9.76
C SER A 247 4.56 -5.62 -10.18
N TRP A 248 3.37 -5.31 -9.68
CA TRP A 248 2.12 -5.94 -10.09
C TRP A 248 1.89 -5.80 -11.60
N ILE A 249 2.07 -4.59 -12.18
CA ILE A 249 1.98 -4.35 -13.62
C ILE A 249 2.94 -5.28 -14.37
N PHE A 250 4.20 -5.33 -13.98
CA PHE A 250 5.21 -6.12 -14.68
C PHE A 250 5.00 -7.65 -14.56
N TRP A 251 4.37 -8.11 -13.49
CA TRP A 251 4.01 -9.52 -13.32
C TRP A 251 2.77 -9.90 -14.12
N ARG A 252 1.79 -9.02 -14.19
CA ARG A 252 0.49 -9.28 -14.83
C ARG A 252 0.48 -8.97 -16.33
N PHE A 253 1.31 -8.04 -16.82
CA PHE A 253 1.34 -7.59 -18.20
C PHE A 253 2.71 -7.84 -18.85
N PRO A 254 2.97 -9.04 -19.40
CA PRO A 254 4.26 -9.39 -20.00
C PRO A 254 4.71 -8.43 -21.11
N THR A 255 3.78 -7.86 -21.85
CA THR A 255 4.06 -6.91 -22.94
C THR A 255 4.56 -5.54 -22.44
N LEU A 256 4.31 -5.21 -21.17
CA LEU A 256 4.72 -3.96 -20.55
C LEU A 256 5.94 -4.11 -19.62
N ARG A 257 6.35 -5.36 -19.34
CA ARG A 257 7.49 -5.59 -18.46
C ARG A 257 8.82 -5.30 -19.16
N PRO A 258 9.83 -4.81 -18.43
CA PRO A 258 11.17 -4.68 -18.98
C PRO A 258 11.80 -6.05 -19.24
N THR A 259 12.67 -6.11 -20.25
CA THR A 259 13.45 -7.32 -20.61
C THR A 259 14.73 -7.41 -19.78
N GLY A 260 15.28 -8.63 -19.65
CA GLY A 260 16.55 -8.84 -18.94
C GLY A 260 16.43 -9.06 -17.44
N PHE A 261 15.23 -9.24 -16.91
CA PHE A 261 14.95 -9.49 -15.49
C PHE A 261 14.41 -10.92 -15.27
N ASP A 262 15.17 -11.93 -15.71
CA ASP A 262 14.69 -13.33 -15.65
C ASP A 262 14.90 -13.96 -14.27
N ARG A 263 15.86 -13.46 -13.50
CA ARG A 263 16.14 -13.93 -12.14
C ARG A 263 15.34 -13.15 -11.12
N PHE A 264 14.78 -13.85 -10.16
CA PHE A 264 14.05 -13.25 -9.07
C PHE A 264 14.14 -14.11 -7.80
N GLY A 265 13.83 -13.48 -6.67
CA GLY A 265 13.73 -14.10 -5.36
C GLY A 265 12.52 -13.58 -4.62
N PHE A 266 12.37 -13.97 -3.38
CA PHE A 266 11.31 -13.44 -2.52
C PHE A 266 11.82 -12.26 -1.68
N PRO A 267 11.04 -11.19 -1.50
CA PRO A 267 9.73 -10.91 -2.10
C PRO A 267 9.81 -10.57 -3.58
N LEU A 268 8.77 -10.89 -4.36
CA LEU A 268 8.84 -10.88 -5.82
C LEU A 268 9.09 -9.50 -6.44
N ALA A 269 8.73 -8.42 -5.75
CA ALA A 269 9.03 -7.06 -6.21
C ALA A 269 10.53 -6.77 -6.30
N SER A 270 11.38 -7.55 -5.61
CA SER A 270 12.84 -7.44 -5.71
C SER A 270 13.39 -7.70 -7.12
N ARG A 271 12.64 -8.42 -7.95
CA ARG A 271 12.97 -8.69 -9.36
C ARG A 271 13.32 -7.43 -10.14
N TRP A 272 12.69 -6.32 -9.83
CA TRP A 272 12.78 -5.08 -10.58
C TRP A 272 13.69 -4.04 -9.94
N ALA A 273 14.52 -4.42 -8.97
CA ALA A 273 15.35 -3.50 -8.21
C ALA A 273 16.36 -2.71 -9.08
N GLU A 274 16.84 -3.29 -10.18
CA GLU A 274 17.76 -2.64 -11.10
C GLU A 274 17.08 -1.98 -12.31
N PHE A 275 15.75 -2.01 -12.35
CA PHE A 275 15.01 -1.37 -13.42
C PHE A 275 15.16 0.15 -13.36
N VAL A 276 15.52 0.75 -14.49
CA VAL A 276 15.58 2.21 -14.65
C VAL A 276 14.70 2.58 -15.84
N PRO A 277 13.64 3.38 -15.64
CA PRO A 277 12.80 3.83 -16.73
C PRO A 277 13.57 4.76 -17.66
N ARG A 278 13.16 4.83 -18.93
CA ARG A 278 13.74 5.79 -19.88
C ARG A 278 13.40 7.20 -19.43
N ASN A 279 14.38 8.09 -19.51
CA ASN A 279 14.24 9.50 -19.12
C ASN A 279 14.02 10.39 -20.37
N ASP A 280 12.96 10.10 -21.12
CA ASP A 280 12.56 10.85 -22.31
C ASP A 280 11.15 11.43 -22.15
N ALA A 281 10.71 12.27 -23.08
CA ALA A 281 9.46 13.05 -23.05
C ALA A 281 8.25 12.32 -22.41
N GLY A 282 8.00 12.58 -21.15
CA GLY A 282 7.01 11.87 -20.33
C GLY A 282 5.59 11.88 -20.90
N ALA A 283 5.16 12.99 -21.49
CA ALA A 283 3.86 13.10 -22.16
C ALA A 283 3.73 12.15 -23.36
N GLN A 284 4.75 12.08 -24.22
CA GLN A 284 4.73 11.17 -25.36
C GLN A 284 4.77 9.70 -24.95
N ARG A 285 5.49 9.38 -23.88
CA ARG A 285 5.50 8.04 -23.30
C ARG A 285 4.14 7.68 -22.70
N LEU A 286 3.44 8.64 -22.08
CA LEU A 286 2.08 8.43 -21.59
C LEU A 286 1.12 8.11 -22.74
N VAL A 287 1.19 8.83 -23.88
CA VAL A 287 0.39 8.50 -25.08
C VAL A 287 0.72 7.08 -25.56
N SER A 288 2.00 6.73 -25.62
CA SER A 288 2.42 5.38 -26.02
C SER A 288 1.89 4.31 -25.05
N ALA A 289 1.89 4.57 -23.75
CA ALA A 289 1.35 3.67 -22.75
C ALA A 289 -0.18 3.54 -22.87
N ARG A 290 -0.92 4.64 -23.09
CA ARG A 290 -2.36 4.60 -23.37
C ARG A 290 -2.68 3.68 -24.57
N LEU A 291 -1.97 3.86 -25.68
CA LEU A 291 -2.13 3.03 -26.88
C LEU A 291 -1.78 1.56 -26.64
N ALA A 292 -0.78 1.29 -25.82
CA ALA A 292 -0.43 -0.07 -25.43
C ALA A 292 -1.56 -0.71 -24.61
N LEU A 293 -2.13 0.02 -23.64
CA LEU A 293 -3.26 -0.46 -22.83
C LEU A 293 -4.52 -0.68 -23.67
N ASP A 294 -4.81 0.19 -24.67
CA ASP A 294 -5.97 0.06 -25.55
C ASP A 294 -5.93 -1.17 -26.45
N ARG A 295 -4.73 -1.70 -26.71
CA ARG A 295 -4.51 -2.87 -27.58
C ARG A 295 -4.49 -4.20 -26.80
N LEU A 296 -4.56 -4.17 -25.47
CA LEU A 296 -4.52 -5.36 -24.65
C LEU A 296 -5.71 -6.29 -24.92
N ARG A 297 -5.41 -7.57 -24.97
CA ARG A 297 -6.39 -8.65 -25.11
C ARG A 297 -6.34 -9.53 -23.86
N VAL A 298 -7.31 -10.39 -23.70
CA VAL A 298 -7.42 -11.30 -22.54
C VAL A 298 -6.17 -12.15 -22.31
N HIS A 299 -5.46 -12.54 -23.38
CA HIS A 299 -4.24 -13.37 -23.30
C HIS A 299 -2.96 -12.54 -23.04
N ASP A 300 -3.04 -11.21 -23.09
CA ASP A 300 -1.94 -10.32 -22.73
C ASP A 300 -1.87 -10.07 -21.22
N PHE A 301 -2.85 -10.57 -20.45
CA PHE A 301 -2.91 -10.50 -19.01
C PHE A 301 -2.66 -11.89 -18.39
N VAL A 302 -1.70 -11.98 -17.47
CA VAL A 302 -1.42 -13.22 -16.75
C VAL A 302 -2.34 -13.29 -15.54
N TRP A 303 -3.35 -14.13 -15.62
CA TRP A 303 -4.38 -14.27 -14.59
C TRP A 303 -3.85 -14.88 -13.29
N GLU A 304 -2.97 -15.86 -13.40
CA GLU A 304 -2.38 -16.60 -12.26
C GLU A 304 -0.85 -16.55 -12.29
N PRO A 305 -0.22 -15.37 -12.07
CA PRO A 305 1.24 -15.21 -12.22
C PRO A 305 2.05 -15.99 -11.18
N TYR A 306 1.41 -16.46 -10.12
CA TYR A 306 2.06 -17.12 -8.98
C TYR A 306 1.96 -18.64 -9.03
N SER A 307 1.36 -19.23 -10.05
CA SER A 307 1.18 -20.68 -10.19
C SER A 307 2.41 -21.40 -10.73
N SER A 308 3.44 -20.67 -11.18
CA SER A 308 4.64 -21.30 -11.76
C SER A 308 5.51 -21.98 -10.71
N THR A 309 6.22 -23.05 -11.11
CA THR A 309 7.19 -23.77 -10.26
C THR A 309 8.33 -22.86 -9.80
N ASP A 310 8.75 -21.94 -10.64
CA ASP A 310 9.84 -20.99 -10.31
C ASP A 310 9.43 -20.04 -9.19
N VAL A 311 8.18 -19.58 -9.18
CA VAL A 311 7.63 -18.78 -8.07
C VAL A 311 7.52 -19.64 -6.81
N ALA A 312 6.98 -20.86 -6.92
CA ALA A 312 6.84 -21.77 -5.79
C ALA A 312 8.19 -22.08 -5.11
N ALA A 313 9.28 -22.13 -5.89
CA ALA A 313 10.61 -22.41 -5.38
C ALA A 313 11.22 -21.26 -4.51
N VAL A 314 10.72 -20.04 -4.63
CA VAL A 314 11.28 -18.87 -3.92
C VAL A 314 10.36 -18.29 -2.85
N ILE A 315 9.08 -18.68 -2.86
CA ILE A 315 8.08 -18.12 -1.92
C ILE A 315 8.34 -18.59 -0.49
N HIS A 316 8.19 -17.67 0.45
CA HIS A 316 8.27 -18.00 1.88
C HIS A 316 7.03 -18.79 2.33
N PRO A 317 7.19 -19.88 3.10
CA PRO A 317 6.07 -20.75 3.50
C PRO A 317 4.92 -20.06 4.21
N GLU A 318 5.18 -19.00 4.98
CA GLU A 318 4.17 -18.23 5.71
C GLU A 318 3.05 -17.69 4.80
N ILE A 319 3.36 -17.39 3.54
CA ILE A 319 2.39 -16.86 2.58
C ILE A 319 1.39 -17.93 2.16
N LEU A 320 1.78 -19.19 2.22
CA LEU A 320 0.98 -20.33 1.77
C LEU A 320 0.09 -20.90 2.88
N ALA A 321 0.05 -20.31 4.06
CA ALA A 321 -0.84 -20.71 5.15
C ALA A 321 -2.31 -20.63 4.70
N ASP A 322 -3.15 -21.59 5.12
CA ASP A 322 -4.54 -21.68 4.68
C ASP A 322 -5.37 -20.44 5.06
N GLU A 323 -5.10 -19.86 6.23
CA GLU A 323 -5.73 -18.62 6.67
C GLU A 323 -5.45 -17.46 5.70
N HIS A 324 -4.20 -17.35 5.21
CA HIS A 324 -3.83 -16.33 4.22
C HIS A 324 -4.53 -16.58 2.88
N ARG A 325 -4.58 -17.82 2.41
CA ARG A 325 -5.25 -18.17 1.14
C ARG A 325 -6.73 -17.80 1.13
N ARG A 326 -7.42 -18.02 2.24
CA ARG A 326 -8.83 -17.63 2.39
C ARG A 326 -9.04 -16.13 2.30
N LEU A 327 -8.05 -15.32 2.71
CA LEU A 327 -8.13 -13.87 2.61
C LEU A 327 -7.95 -13.35 1.18
N TRP A 328 -7.30 -14.08 0.30
CA TRP A 328 -7.12 -13.65 -1.09
C TRP A 328 -8.47 -13.39 -1.77
N THR A 329 -9.46 -14.20 -1.48
CA THR A 329 -10.82 -14.13 -2.04
C THR A 329 -11.84 -13.50 -1.10
N ALA A 330 -11.40 -12.87 -0.02
CA ALA A 330 -12.31 -12.23 0.92
C ALA A 330 -12.78 -10.86 0.39
N VAL A 331 -14.10 -10.69 0.27
CA VAL A 331 -14.74 -9.40 0.01
C VAL A 331 -14.90 -8.68 1.35
N THR A 332 -14.05 -7.69 1.62
CA THR A 332 -13.97 -7.06 2.94
C THR A 332 -13.46 -5.62 2.87
N SER A 333 -13.61 -4.90 3.98
CA SER A 333 -13.00 -3.59 4.16
C SER A 333 -11.48 -3.71 4.33
N LEU A 334 -10.73 -2.78 3.77
CA LEU A 334 -9.31 -2.58 4.00
C LEU A 334 -9.13 -1.31 4.83
N ILE A 335 -8.33 -1.36 5.88
CA ILE A 335 -8.26 -0.29 6.88
C ILE A 335 -6.82 0.20 7.05
N TYR A 336 -6.63 1.49 6.82
CA TYR A 336 -5.42 2.24 7.17
C TYR A 336 -5.82 3.56 7.83
N PHE A 337 -5.90 3.60 9.15
CA PHE A 337 -6.44 4.73 9.93
C PHE A 337 -7.82 5.15 9.40
N ALA A 338 -7.95 6.40 8.91
CA ALA A 338 -9.19 6.90 8.30
C ALA A 338 -9.36 6.53 6.82
N ALA A 339 -8.36 5.93 6.19
CA ALA A 339 -8.50 5.41 4.84
C ALA A 339 -9.14 4.03 4.90
N ILE A 340 -10.42 3.97 4.60
CA ILE A 340 -11.18 2.73 4.48
C ILE A 340 -11.53 2.55 3.01
N GLU A 341 -11.17 1.40 2.48
CA GLU A 341 -11.38 1.02 1.09
C GLU A 341 -12.02 -0.36 1.03
N TRP A 342 -12.50 -0.77 -0.13
CA TRP A 342 -13.23 -2.02 -0.28
C TRP A 342 -12.49 -2.99 -1.21
N HIS A 343 -12.24 -4.20 -0.73
CA HIS A 343 -11.59 -5.26 -1.49
C HIS A 343 -12.65 -6.05 -2.27
N GLN A 344 -12.98 -5.61 -3.49
CA GLN A 344 -14.04 -6.18 -4.32
C GLN A 344 -13.50 -7.28 -5.23
N VAL A 345 -13.00 -8.36 -4.65
CA VAL A 345 -12.40 -9.48 -5.41
C VAL A 345 -13.42 -10.34 -6.14
N ASP A 346 -14.71 -10.24 -5.80
CA ASP A 346 -15.83 -10.80 -6.54
C ASP A 346 -15.89 -10.32 -8.00
N ARG A 347 -15.26 -9.18 -8.30
CA ARG A 347 -15.16 -8.61 -9.66
C ARG A 347 -13.99 -9.18 -10.48
N VAL A 348 -13.08 -9.90 -9.87
CA VAL A 348 -11.82 -10.35 -10.48
C VAL A 348 -11.50 -11.81 -10.16
N LEU A 349 -12.49 -12.66 -10.00
CA LEU A 349 -12.32 -14.08 -9.68
C LEU A 349 -11.35 -14.84 -10.59
N PRO A 350 -11.26 -14.53 -11.90
CA PRO A 350 -10.27 -15.15 -12.78
C PRO A 350 -8.82 -14.91 -12.35
N GLN A 351 -8.53 -13.89 -11.54
CA GLN A 351 -7.18 -13.70 -10.99
C GLN A 351 -6.78 -14.76 -9.97
N PHE A 352 -7.75 -15.57 -9.51
CA PHE A 352 -7.56 -16.69 -8.58
C PHE A 352 -7.91 -18.05 -9.23
N GLY A 353 -8.00 -18.10 -10.57
CA GLY A 353 -8.39 -19.31 -11.31
C GLY A 353 -9.90 -19.60 -11.26
N GLY A 354 -10.72 -18.71 -10.71
CA GLY A 354 -12.17 -18.87 -10.62
C GLY A 354 -12.92 -18.41 -11.88
N VAL A 355 -14.20 -18.73 -11.93
CA VAL A 355 -15.11 -18.27 -12.99
C VAL A 355 -15.76 -16.95 -12.55
N GLN A 356 -15.77 -15.97 -13.45
CA GLN A 356 -16.40 -14.69 -13.16
C GLN A 356 -17.93 -14.82 -13.19
N HIS A 357 -18.55 -14.55 -12.06
CA HIS A 357 -19.99 -14.40 -11.91
C HIS A 357 -20.37 -12.91 -11.91
N LEU A 358 -21.68 -12.62 -11.86
CA LEU A 358 -22.14 -11.25 -11.69
C LEU A 358 -21.69 -10.74 -10.32
N PRO A 359 -20.86 -9.69 -10.25
CA PRO A 359 -20.38 -9.18 -8.98
C PRO A 359 -21.47 -8.42 -8.24
N ASP A 360 -21.31 -8.27 -6.95
CA ASP A 360 -22.15 -7.39 -6.14
C ASP A 360 -22.08 -5.93 -6.61
N GLY A 361 -23.14 -5.19 -6.33
CA GLY A 361 -23.19 -3.75 -6.64
C GLY A 361 -22.05 -3.00 -5.95
N ALA A 362 -21.46 -2.03 -6.65
CA ALA A 362 -20.42 -1.18 -6.08
C ALA A 362 -20.92 -0.47 -4.82
N LEU A 363 -20.14 -0.55 -3.73
CA LEU A 363 -20.45 0.16 -2.49
C LEU A 363 -20.22 1.67 -2.68
N ASN A 364 -21.20 2.47 -2.27
CA ASN A 364 -21.02 3.91 -2.22
C ASN A 364 -20.27 4.31 -0.95
N ILE A 365 -18.94 4.40 -1.04
CA ILE A 365 -18.05 4.83 0.04
C ILE A 365 -17.44 6.22 -0.22
N ASP A 366 -17.99 6.98 -1.15
CA ASP A 366 -17.47 8.32 -1.52
C ASP A 366 -17.37 9.26 -0.30
N TRP A 367 -18.33 9.15 0.64
CA TRP A 367 -18.32 9.92 1.88
C TRP A 367 -17.09 9.61 2.77
N LEU A 368 -16.52 8.40 2.70
CA LEU A 368 -15.28 8.04 3.40
C LEU A 368 -14.07 8.74 2.79
N HIS A 369 -14.10 9.00 1.48
CA HIS A 369 -13.01 9.69 0.78
C HIS A 369 -12.90 11.18 1.16
N THR A 370 -13.94 11.78 1.72
CA THR A 370 -13.88 13.15 2.29
C THR A 370 -13.09 13.21 3.59
N LYS A 371 -12.89 12.06 4.26
CA LYS A 371 -12.16 11.96 5.52
C LYS A 371 -10.71 11.62 5.21
N ASP A 372 -9.82 12.56 5.42
CA ASP A 372 -8.39 12.37 5.17
C ASP A 372 -7.57 12.02 6.41
N GLY A 373 -8.23 11.87 7.54
CA GLY A 373 -7.62 11.52 8.82
C GLY A 373 -6.73 12.61 9.43
N ARG A 374 -6.77 13.81 8.88
CA ARG A 374 -5.98 14.94 9.40
C ARG A 374 -6.66 15.66 10.56
N GLY A 375 -7.98 15.58 10.63
CA GLY A 375 -8.73 16.07 11.77
C GLY A 375 -8.65 15.03 12.88
N GLY A 376 -7.77 15.19 13.85
CA GLY A 376 -7.46 14.23 14.90
C GLY A 376 -8.56 13.87 15.89
N ASP A 377 -9.79 14.19 15.59
CA ASP A 377 -10.82 14.33 16.62
C ASP A 377 -11.76 13.15 16.70
N ARG A 378 -11.55 12.08 15.91
CA ARG A 378 -12.48 10.96 15.88
C ARG A 378 -11.75 9.65 15.91
N TRP A 379 -12.07 8.87 16.90
CA TRP A 379 -11.54 7.55 17.07
C TRP A 379 -12.16 6.58 16.06
N PHE A 380 -11.37 6.14 15.11
CA PHE A 380 -11.84 5.38 13.97
C PHE A 380 -12.45 4.02 14.30
N PRO A 381 -11.94 3.20 15.23
CA PRO A 381 -12.61 1.96 15.60
C PRO A 381 -14.03 2.16 16.12
N THR A 382 -14.30 3.26 16.82
CA THR A 382 -15.64 3.60 17.32
C THR A 382 -16.50 4.25 16.26
N TYR A 383 -15.93 5.20 15.50
CA TYR A 383 -16.64 5.96 14.48
C TYR A 383 -16.96 5.11 13.22
N TYR A 384 -16.05 4.19 12.87
CA TYR A 384 -16.15 3.26 11.75
C TYR A 384 -16.35 1.82 12.21
N GLN A 385 -17.12 1.62 13.27
CA GLN A 385 -17.30 0.33 13.92
C GLN A 385 -17.79 -0.76 12.94
N GLU A 386 -18.70 -0.45 12.02
CA GLU A 386 -19.17 -1.38 11.00
C GLU A 386 -18.05 -1.92 10.11
N TRP A 387 -17.14 -1.05 9.65
CA TRP A 387 -16.01 -1.43 8.81
C TRP A 387 -14.97 -2.26 9.57
N HIS A 388 -14.76 -1.95 10.84
CA HIS A 388 -13.90 -2.76 11.69
C HIS A 388 -14.53 -4.12 12.00
N GLN A 389 -15.86 -4.21 12.10
CA GLN A 389 -16.54 -5.47 12.28
C GLN A 389 -16.48 -6.34 11.01
N LEU A 390 -16.60 -5.75 9.83
CA LEU A 390 -16.40 -6.45 8.55
C LEU A 390 -14.99 -7.04 8.45
N TRP A 391 -13.97 -6.25 8.83
CA TRP A 391 -12.60 -6.77 8.89
C TRP A 391 -12.43 -7.92 9.89
N LYS A 392 -13.07 -7.85 11.05
CA LYS A 392 -13.06 -8.95 12.04
C LYS A 392 -13.68 -10.24 11.47
N ASN A 393 -14.72 -10.10 10.66
CA ASN A 393 -15.45 -11.22 10.06
C ASN A 393 -14.91 -11.63 8.68
N ARG A 394 -13.79 -11.10 8.23
CA ARG A 394 -13.23 -11.25 6.87
C ARG A 394 -13.13 -12.70 6.36
N LEU A 395 -12.85 -13.65 7.24
CA LEU A 395 -12.75 -15.07 6.87
C LEU A 395 -14.12 -15.72 6.58
N GLN A 396 -15.21 -15.09 7.00
CA GLN A 396 -16.59 -15.54 6.72
C GLN A 396 -17.09 -15.01 5.37
N CYS A 397 -16.43 -13.98 4.84
CA CYS A 397 -16.78 -13.32 3.57
C CYS A 397 -15.88 -13.79 2.41
N SER A 398 -15.22 -14.92 2.54
CA SER A 398 -14.42 -15.50 1.45
C SER A 398 -15.33 -16.20 0.44
N ILE A 399 -15.11 -15.92 -0.86
CA ILE A 399 -15.84 -16.59 -1.93
C ILE A 399 -15.25 -18.01 -2.03
N SER A 400 -16.05 -19.02 -1.61
CA SER A 400 -15.66 -20.40 -1.79
C SER A 400 -15.80 -20.79 -3.26
N GLY A 401 -14.78 -21.40 -3.85
CA GLY A 401 -14.80 -21.86 -5.24
C GLY A 401 -15.74 -23.08 -5.52
N SER A 402 -16.62 -23.43 -4.60
CA SER A 402 -17.66 -24.45 -4.77
C SER A 402 -19.01 -23.87 -4.35
N GLU A 403 -19.96 -23.88 -5.27
CA GLU A 403 -21.37 -23.62 -5.06
C GLU A 403 -21.99 -24.61 -4.05
N ALA A 404 -21.77 -24.50 -2.77
CA ALA A 404 -22.43 -25.44 -1.88
C ALA A 404 -22.87 -24.91 -0.51
N ASP A 405 -22.61 -23.68 -0.11
CA ASP A 405 -23.02 -23.24 1.24
C ASP A 405 -23.48 -21.77 1.31
N CYS A 406 -24.46 -21.38 0.49
CA CYS A 406 -25.24 -20.17 0.73
C CYS A 406 -26.71 -20.43 0.40
N VAL A 407 -27.36 -21.29 1.20
CA VAL A 407 -28.80 -21.32 1.37
C VAL A 407 -29.06 -21.48 2.86
N ASP A 408 -29.40 -20.39 3.51
CA ASP A 408 -30.50 -20.10 4.41
C ASP A 408 -30.30 -18.78 5.14
#